data_b5a585aff0a6d39f25c6a29fd62e33eb
#
_entry.id   b5a585aff0a6d39f25c6a29fd62e33eb
#
_cell.length_a   1.000
_cell.length_b   1.000
_cell.length_c   1.000
_cell.angle_alpha   90.00
_cell.angle_beta   90.00
_cell.angle_gamma   90.00
#
_symmetry.space_group_name_H-M   'P 1'
#
loop_
_entity.id
_entity.type
_entity.pdbx_description
1 polymer ?
#
loop_
_entity_poly.entity_id
_entity_poly.type
_entity_poly.pdbx_seq_one_letter_code
_entity_poly.pdbx_strand_id
1 'polypeptide(L)'
;GVKIIKPEDGGPGTAVVTCDGFENSILEKTGPYDLIVANILAEPLLQLAPDIVANLKGNGLIILSGLLKIQQTSIIDLYEKLEMELLKSFPINEWQSLIFRKK
;
A
#
# COMPACT_ATOMS: atom_id res chain seq x y z
N GLY A 1 3.42 -9.06 9.15
CA GLY A 1 2.75 -8.33 10.19
C GLY A 1 2.33 -6.93 9.79
N VAL A 2 1.57 -6.31 10.64
CA VAL A 2 1.11 -4.94 10.45
C VAL A 2 1.53 -4.11 11.65
N LYS A 3 2.16 -2.97 11.36
CA LYS A 3 2.52 -2.00 12.40
C LYS A 3 1.74 -0.71 12.15
N ILE A 4 1.08 -0.22 13.18
CA ILE A 4 0.27 0.99 13.10
C ILE A 4 0.96 2.11 13.87
N ILE A 5 1.11 3.26 13.22
CA ILE A 5 1.65 4.47 13.83
C ILE A 5 0.59 5.55 13.73
N LYS A 6 0.09 6.02 14.88
CA LYS A 6 -0.92 7.07 14.90
C LYS A 6 -0.38 8.31 15.60
N PRO A 7 -0.74 9.51 15.13
CA PRO A 7 -0.35 10.73 15.82
C PRO A 7 -1.06 10.86 17.16
N GLU A 8 -0.46 11.58 18.09
CA GLU A 8 -1.00 11.76 19.45
C GLU A 8 -2.35 12.47 19.45
N ASP A 9 -2.61 13.29 18.46
CA ASP A 9 -3.87 14.05 18.38
C ASP A 9 -5.05 13.21 17.88
N GLY A 10 -4.84 11.91 17.65
CA GLY A 10 -5.90 11.05 17.17
C GLY A 10 -6.20 11.15 15.70
N GLY A 11 -5.39 11.88 14.95
CA GLY A 11 -5.55 12.01 13.51
C GLY A 11 -5.27 10.73 12.75
N PRO A 12 -5.37 10.76 11.41
CA PRO A 12 -5.10 9.60 10.58
C PRO A 12 -3.68 9.10 10.76
N GLY A 13 -3.49 7.80 10.70
CA GLY A 13 -2.21 7.17 10.96
C GLY A 13 -1.55 6.59 9.74
N THR A 14 -0.41 5.97 9.98
CA THR A 14 0.37 5.24 8.99
C THR A 14 0.33 3.76 9.32
N ALA A 15 0.03 2.93 8.32
CA ALA A 15 0.14 1.48 8.47
C ALA A 15 1.37 1.01 7.72
N VAL A 16 2.19 0.19 8.37
CA VAL A 16 3.33 -0.46 7.75
C VAL A 16 3.03 -1.95 7.67
N VAL A 17 2.98 -2.48 6.47
CA VAL A 17 2.64 -3.88 6.21
C VAL A 17 3.87 -4.59 5.71
N THR A 18 4.24 -5.69 6.35
CA THR A 18 5.39 -6.50 5.96
C THR A 18 4.96 -7.88 5.47
N CYS A 19 5.89 -8.57 4.81
CA CYS A 19 5.59 -9.70 3.93
C CYS A 19 4.86 -10.90 4.51
N ASP A 20 4.89 -11.11 5.81
CA ASP A 20 4.52 -12.41 6.35
C ASP A 20 3.15 -12.50 6.98
N GLY A 21 2.43 -11.44 7.04
CA GLY A 21 1.17 -11.53 7.72
C GLY A 21 0.37 -10.28 7.52
N PHE A 22 -0.61 -10.40 6.71
CA PHE A 22 -1.55 -9.33 6.50
C PHE A 22 -2.87 -9.78 7.09
N GLU A 23 -3.28 -9.14 8.16
CA GLU A 23 -4.57 -9.38 8.75
C GLU A 23 -5.49 -8.22 8.41
N ASN A 24 -6.40 -8.44 7.48
CA ASN A 24 -7.34 -7.42 7.03
C ASN A 24 -8.13 -6.80 8.17
N SER A 25 -8.48 -7.61 9.17
CA SER A 25 -9.26 -7.14 10.30
C SER A 25 -8.57 -6.03 11.09
N ILE A 26 -7.23 -6.04 11.16
CA ILE A 26 -6.49 -4.99 11.85
C ILE A 26 -6.62 -3.67 11.09
N LEU A 27 -6.45 -3.70 9.76
CA LEU A 27 -6.60 -2.50 8.95
C LEU A 27 -8.02 -1.95 9.02
N GLU A 28 -9.02 -2.82 8.94
CA GLU A 28 -10.42 -2.40 9.02
C GLU A 28 -10.77 -1.72 10.34
N LYS A 29 -10.20 -2.23 11.44
CA LYS A 29 -10.50 -1.69 12.76
C LYS A 29 -9.80 -0.36 13.03
N THR A 30 -8.65 -0.14 12.46
CA THR A 30 -7.80 1.00 12.80
C THR A 30 -7.70 2.03 11.68
N GLY A 31 -8.18 1.70 10.48
CA GLY A 31 -8.20 2.64 9.36
C GLY A 31 -9.36 3.63 9.43
N PRO A 32 -9.51 4.50 8.45
CA PRO A 32 -8.65 4.63 7.28
C PRO A 32 -7.33 5.34 7.60
N TYR A 33 -6.35 5.15 6.73
CA TYR A 33 -5.00 5.71 6.92
C TYR A 33 -4.71 6.77 5.87
N ASP A 34 -3.84 7.71 6.19
CA ASP A 34 -3.33 8.68 5.22
C ASP A 34 -2.08 8.18 4.50
N LEU A 35 -1.42 7.15 5.04
CA LEU A 35 -0.27 6.54 4.42
C LEU A 35 -0.22 5.05 4.76
N ILE A 36 -0.04 4.22 3.74
CA ILE A 36 0.21 2.80 3.92
C ILE A 36 1.54 2.48 3.24
N VAL A 37 2.46 1.89 3.98
CA VAL A 37 3.74 1.43 3.45
C VAL A 37 3.69 -0.09 3.43
N ALA A 38 3.75 -0.67 2.23
CA ALA A 38 3.66 -2.11 2.06
C ALA A 38 4.95 -2.65 1.45
N ASN A 39 5.66 -3.46 2.21
CA ASN A 39 6.85 -4.16 1.76
C ASN A 39 6.53 -5.65 1.72
N ILE A 40 5.76 -6.04 0.72
CA ILE A 40 5.31 -7.43 0.55
C ILE A 40 5.50 -7.85 -0.90
N LEU A 41 5.45 -9.16 -1.14
CA LEU A 41 5.60 -9.71 -2.47
C LEU A 41 4.43 -9.33 -3.38
N ALA A 42 4.65 -9.38 -4.69
CA ALA A 42 3.66 -8.94 -5.66
C ALA A 42 2.35 -9.71 -5.59
N GLU A 43 2.42 -11.04 -5.40
CA GLU A 43 1.21 -11.85 -5.39
C GLU A 43 0.28 -11.50 -4.24
N PRO A 44 0.75 -11.41 -2.98
CA PRO A 44 -0.11 -10.90 -1.92
C PRO A 44 -0.63 -9.48 -2.18
N LEU A 45 0.18 -8.61 -2.79
CA LEU A 45 -0.28 -7.26 -3.11
C LEU A 45 -1.45 -7.27 -4.09
N LEU A 46 -1.44 -8.16 -5.07
CA LEU A 46 -2.55 -8.29 -6.01
C LEU A 46 -3.83 -8.74 -5.31
N GLN A 47 -3.72 -9.72 -4.42
CA GLN A 47 -4.87 -10.25 -3.70
C GLN A 47 -5.45 -9.27 -2.69
N LEU A 48 -4.60 -8.48 -2.05
CA LEU A 48 -5.00 -7.59 -0.97
C LEU A 48 -5.29 -6.16 -1.45
N ALA A 49 -5.07 -5.87 -2.72
CA ALA A 49 -5.22 -4.51 -3.23
C ALA A 49 -6.58 -3.87 -2.91
N PRO A 50 -7.73 -4.55 -3.10
CA PRO A 50 -9.01 -3.91 -2.78
C PRO A 50 -9.12 -3.52 -1.31
N ASP A 51 -8.65 -4.38 -0.40
CA ASP A 51 -8.71 -4.10 1.03
C ASP A 51 -7.76 -2.99 1.43
N ILE A 52 -6.56 -2.99 0.84
CA ILE A 52 -5.57 -1.95 1.11
C ILE A 52 -6.12 -0.58 0.67
N VAL A 53 -6.67 -0.50 -0.53
CA VAL A 53 -7.20 0.75 -1.06
C VAL A 53 -8.42 1.20 -0.25
N ALA A 54 -9.27 0.26 0.16
CA ALA A 54 -10.48 0.59 0.93
C ALA A 54 -10.13 1.22 2.29
N ASN A 55 -8.97 0.88 2.85
CA ASN A 55 -8.54 1.40 4.13
C ASN A 55 -7.63 2.63 4.01
N LEU A 56 -7.49 3.19 2.84
CA LEU A 56 -6.74 4.40 2.59
C LEU A 56 -7.70 5.57 2.42
N LYS A 57 -7.40 6.68 3.04
CA LYS A 57 -8.23 7.90 2.91
C LYS A 57 -8.13 8.47 1.50
N GLY A 58 -9.12 9.25 1.12
CA GLY A 58 -9.04 10.05 -0.09
C GLY A 58 -7.81 10.95 -0.04
N ASN A 59 -7.06 11.02 -1.13
CA ASN A 59 -5.76 11.68 -1.23
C ASN A 59 -4.66 11.01 -0.41
N GLY A 60 -4.94 9.87 0.20
CA GLY A 60 -3.92 9.11 0.91
C GLY A 60 -2.91 8.49 -0.03
N LEU A 61 -1.73 8.18 0.50
CA LEU A 61 -0.62 7.63 -0.27
C LEU A 61 -0.36 6.19 0.11
N ILE A 62 0.04 5.40 -0.88
CA ILE A 62 0.56 4.07 -0.62
C ILE A 62 1.93 3.95 -1.26
N ILE A 63 2.87 3.39 -0.52
CA ILE A 63 4.22 3.11 -1.00
C ILE A 63 4.38 1.60 -1.03
N LEU A 64 4.60 1.07 -2.22
CA LEU A 64 4.81 -0.36 -2.44
C LEU A 64 6.28 -0.60 -2.73
N SER A 65 6.89 -1.57 -2.06
CA SER A 65 8.29 -1.93 -2.29
C SER A 65 8.45 -3.44 -2.26
N GLY A 66 9.63 -3.93 -2.70
CA GLY A 66 9.87 -5.36 -2.77
C GLY A 66 9.36 -6.00 -4.05
N LEU A 67 9.10 -5.21 -5.08
CA LEU A 67 8.61 -5.70 -6.37
C LEU A 67 9.77 -5.93 -7.33
N LEU A 68 9.67 -6.95 -8.17
CA LEU A 68 10.57 -7.10 -9.30
C LEU A 68 10.06 -6.23 -10.46
N LYS A 69 10.98 -5.77 -11.30
CA LYS A 69 10.59 -4.95 -12.46
C LYS A 69 9.54 -5.59 -13.33
N ILE A 70 9.64 -6.91 -13.53
CA ILE A 70 8.68 -7.63 -14.39
C ILE A 70 7.29 -7.70 -13.78
N GLN A 71 7.15 -7.41 -12.50
CA GLN A 71 5.86 -7.47 -11.79
C GLN A 71 5.15 -6.14 -11.74
N GLN A 72 5.85 -5.04 -12.03
CA GLN A 72 5.28 -3.71 -11.82
C GLN A 72 4.07 -3.42 -12.70
N THR A 73 4.06 -3.92 -13.94
CA THR A 73 2.96 -3.64 -14.86
C THR A 73 1.64 -4.16 -14.33
N SER A 74 1.63 -5.39 -13.81
CA SER A 74 0.41 -5.99 -13.24
C SER A 74 -0.08 -5.21 -12.01
N ILE A 75 0.85 -4.77 -11.18
CA ILE A 75 0.53 -3.99 -9.98
C ILE A 75 -0.05 -2.63 -10.38
N ILE A 76 0.61 -1.94 -11.31
CA ILE A 76 0.15 -0.62 -11.76
C ILE A 76 -1.25 -0.74 -12.37
N ASP A 77 -1.47 -1.71 -13.24
CA ASP A 77 -2.76 -1.89 -13.89
C ASP A 77 -3.89 -2.10 -12.89
N LEU A 78 -3.64 -2.96 -11.89
CA LEU A 78 -4.66 -3.24 -10.89
C LEU A 78 -4.94 -2.03 -10.01
N TYR A 79 -3.91 -1.36 -9.54
CA TYR A 79 -4.11 -0.20 -8.66
C TYR A 79 -4.76 0.97 -9.40
N GLU A 80 -4.46 1.15 -10.69
CA GLU A 80 -5.14 2.16 -11.49
C GLU A 80 -6.63 1.84 -11.66
N LYS A 81 -6.99 0.56 -11.79
CA LYS A 81 -8.39 0.15 -11.83
C LYS A 81 -9.12 0.42 -10.51
N LEU A 82 -8.38 0.47 -9.42
CA LEU A 82 -8.92 0.80 -8.10
C LEU A 82 -8.88 2.30 -7.82
N GLU A 83 -8.73 3.11 -8.87
CA GLU A 83 -8.73 4.58 -8.80
C GLU A 83 -7.55 5.15 -8.02
N MET A 84 -6.42 4.47 -8.09
CA MET A 84 -5.15 4.99 -7.58
C MET A 84 -4.38 5.65 -8.72
N GLU A 85 -3.74 6.76 -8.41
CA GLU A 85 -2.90 7.48 -9.38
C GLU A 85 -1.44 7.20 -9.10
N LEU A 86 -0.72 6.68 -10.09
CA LEU A 86 0.72 6.44 -9.94
C LEU A 86 1.45 7.78 -9.96
N LEU A 87 2.10 8.11 -8.86
CA LEU A 87 2.87 9.35 -8.74
C LEU A 87 4.32 9.17 -9.15
N LYS A 88 4.92 8.04 -8.76
CA LYS A 88 6.33 7.81 -9.01
C LYS A 88 6.64 6.33 -9.00
N SER A 89 7.58 5.94 -9.85
CA SER A 89 8.15 4.61 -9.84
C SER A 89 9.67 4.78 -9.90
N PHE A 90 10.39 4.03 -9.06
CA PHE A 90 11.84 4.14 -9.04
C PHE A 90 12.49 2.82 -8.67
N PRO A 91 13.64 2.51 -9.27
CA PRO A 91 14.35 1.29 -8.95
C PRO A 91 15.28 1.48 -7.76
N ILE A 92 15.41 0.43 -6.95
CA ILE A 92 16.42 0.34 -5.91
C ILE A 92 17.07 -1.03 -6.11
N ASN A 93 18.28 -1.05 -6.67
CA ASN A 93 18.97 -2.27 -7.09
C ASN A 93 18.11 -3.04 -8.10
N GLU A 94 17.78 -4.29 -7.81
CA GLU A 94 16.90 -5.12 -8.65
C GLU A 94 15.43 -5.00 -8.29
N TRP A 95 15.11 -4.20 -7.27
CA TRP A 95 13.75 -4.03 -6.78
C TRP A 95 13.14 -2.75 -7.32
N GLN A 96 11.82 -2.74 -7.42
CA GLN A 96 11.06 -1.58 -7.87
C GLN A 96 10.17 -1.09 -6.74
N SER A 97 10.09 0.22 -6.59
CA SER A 97 9.18 0.86 -5.63
C SER A 97 8.19 1.75 -6.38
N LEU A 98 6.94 1.73 -5.93
CA LEU A 98 5.87 2.49 -6.56
C LEU A 98 5.16 3.33 -5.50
N ILE A 99 4.82 4.56 -5.85
CA ILE A 99 4.05 5.45 -4.98
C ILE A 99 2.75 5.81 -5.70
N PHE A 100 1.62 5.54 -5.06
CA PHE A 100 0.30 5.87 -5.58
C PHE A 100 -0.42 6.80 -4.63
N ARG A 101 -1.32 7.61 -5.19
CA ARG A 101 -2.26 8.43 -4.41
C ARG A 101 -3.68 8.00 -4.74
N LYS A 102 -4.52 7.93 -3.72
CA LYS A 102 -5.94 7.60 -3.91
C LYS A 102 -6.69 8.84 -4.41
N LYS A 103 -7.38 8.69 -5.50
CA LYS A 103 -8.18 9.78 -6.09
C LYS A 103 -9.42 10.12 -5.27
#